data_bb920fc1a77dfecd612841d0839f96e3
#
_entry.id   bb920fc1a77dfecd612841d0839f96e3
#
_cell.length_a   1.000
_cell.length_b   1.000
_cell.length_c   1.000
_cell.angle_alpha   90.00
_cell.angle_beta   90.00
_cell.angle_gamma   90.00
#
_symmetry.space_group_name_H-M   'P 1'
#
loop_
_entity.id
_entity.type
_entity.pdbx_description
1 polymer ?
#
loop_
_entity_poly.entity_id
_entity_poly.type
_entity_poly.pdbx_seq_one_letter_code
_entity_poly.pdbx_strand_id
1 'polypeptide(L)'
;MRDVHVHFLHGNPIGYHLEFFEGFIKVAQEAGIDEIYLLEHTHQFTEFEKVYEPVKSYNDFQHNWITERMNGSIDEYIDFIKRVKDTRYPVKVKFGLEVCYIPETAELLAEILDKYDFDFL
;
A
#
# COMPACT_ATOMS: atom_id res chain seq x y z
N MET A 1 1.24 22.38 -0.11
CA MET A 1 2.34 21.41 -0.30
C MET A 1 1.75 20.01 -0.36
N ARG A 2 2.33 19.15 -1.19
CA ARG A 2 1.92 17.75 -1.33
C ARG A 2 3.04 16.84 -0.89
N ASP A 3 2.69 15.72 -0.27
CA ASP A 3 3.58 14.57 -0.12
C ASP A 3 3.02 13.44 -0.98
N VAL A 4 3.76 13.06 -2.01
CA VAL A 4 3.29 12.13 -3.04
C VAL A 4 3.78 10.69 -2.85
N HIS A 5 4.44 10.39 -1.74
CA HIS A 5 4.98 9.06 -1.48
C HIS A 5 5.00 8.74 0.01
N VAL A 6 3.85 8.29 0.52
CA VAL A 6 3.68 7.98 1.95
C VAL A 6 3.28 6.50 2.10
N HIS A 7 4.04 5.76 2.88
CA HIS A 7 3.70 4.39 3.28
C HIS A 7 3.10 4.39 4.68
N PHE A 8 1.93 3.79 4.83
CA PHE A 8 1.23 3.75 6.11
C PHE A 8 1.63 2.55 6.97
N LEU A 9 1.84 1.38 6.34
CA LEU A 9 2.23 0.17 7.08
C LEU A 9 3.69 0.14 7.50
N HIS A 10 4.55 0.88 6.85
CA HIS A 10 5.97 0.89 7.19
C HIS A 10 6.20 1.46 8.59
N GLY A 11 6.73 0.64 9.50
CA GLY A 11 6.94 1.03 10.89
C GLY A 11 5.66 1.19 11.72
N ASN A 12 4.51 0.79 11.19
CA ASN A 12 3.23 0.86 11.88
C ASN A 12 2.96 -0.46 12.62
N PRO A 13 2.98 -0.47 13.96
CA PRO A 13 2.83 -1.71 14.72
C PRO A 13 1.39 -2.22 14.85
N ILE A 14 0.40 -1.40 14.51
CA ILE A 14 -1.01 -1.71 14.76
C ILE A 14 -1.86 -1.91 13.49
N GLY A 15 -1.28 -1.70 12.29
CA GLY A 15 -1.98 -1.90 11.03
C GLY A 15 -2.94 -0.78 10.64
N TYR A 16 -4.03 -1.12 9.97
CA TYR A 16 -4.99 -0.17 9.41
C TYR A 16 -5.99 0.34 10.44
N HIS A 17 -5.56 1.23 11.32
CA HIS A 17 -6.41 1.87 12.33
C HIS A 17 -6.55 3.37 12.05
N LEU A 18 -7.79 3.87 12.05
CA LEU A 18 -8.06 5.29 11.81
C LEU A 18 -7.38 6.20 12.82
N GLU A 19 -7.35 5.80 14.08
CA GLU A 19 -6.71 6.58 15.13
C GLU A 19 -5.22 6.83 14.85
N PHE A 20 -4.50 5.81 14.38
CA PHE A 20 -3.10 5.95 13.98
C PHE A 20 -2.96 6.83 12.74
N PHE A 21 -3.87 6.65 11.77
CA PHE A 21 -3.91 7.47 10.56
C PHE A 21 -4.17 8.95 10.88
N GLU A 22 -5.01 9.25 11.85
CA GLU A 22 -5.27 10.62 12.26
C GLU A 22 -4.02 11.33 12.77
N GLY A 23 -3.07 10.60 13.35
CA GLY A 23 -1.74 11.09 13.65
C GLY A 23 -0.97 11.58 12.43
N PHE A 24 -1.04 10.84 11.31
CA PHE A 24 -0.47 11.26 10.03
C PHE A 24 -1.10 12.55 9.53
N ILE A 25 -2.43 12.67 9.61
CA ILE A 25 -3.16 13.88 9.20
C ILE A 25 -2.73 15.08 10.03
N LYS A 26 -2.60 14.91 11.33
CA LYS A 26 -2.16 15.97 12.24
C LYS A 26 -0.75 16.46 11.90
N VAL A 27 0.20 15.53 11.70
CA VAL A 27 1.57 15.87 11.33
C VAL A 27 1.62 16.58 9.98
N ALA A 28 0.85 16.10 9.01
CA ALA A 28 0.75 16.73 7.69
C ALA A 28 0.24 18.17 7.79
N GLN A 29 -0.81 18.42 8.56
CA GLN A 29 -1.33 19.77 8.78
C GLN A 29 -0.28 20.69 9.41
N GLU A 30 0.39 20.23 10.44
CA GLU A 30 1.42 20.99 11.16
C GLU A 30 2.61 21.32 10.23
N ALA A 31 2.91 20.44 9.26
CA ALA A 31 3.97 20.64 8.28
C ALA A 31 3.54 21.47 7.06
N GLY A 32 2.28 21.91 7.00
CA GLY A 32 1.76 22.65 5.85
C GLY A 32 1.46 21.79 4.63
N ILE A 33 1.30 20.49 4.82
CA ILE A 33 0.92 19.54 3.76
C ILE A 33 -0.61 19.49 3.70
N ASP A 34 -1.17 19.75 2.53
CA ASP A 34 -2.61 19.77 2.29
C ASP A 34 -3.13 18.57 1.48
N GLU A 35 -2.21 17.80 0.88
CA GLU A 35 -2.55 16.60 0.13
C GLU A 35 -1.45 15.55 0.28
N ILE A 36 -1.84 14.31 0.58
CA ILE A 36 -0.93 13.16 0.66
C ILE A 36 -1.38 12.06 -0.30
N TYR A 37 -0.39 11.41 -0.93
CA TYR A 37 -0.57 10.23 -1.76
C TYR A 37 -0.04 9.05 -0.96
N LEU A 38 -0.95 8.26 -0.41
CA LEU A 38 -0.62 7.09 0.37
C LEU A 38 -0.60 5.88 -0.55
N LEU A 39 0.49 5.13 -0.53
CA LEU A 39 0.63 3.92 -1.32
C LEU A 39 1.32 2.84 -0.51
N GLU A 40 0.89 1.62 -0.72
CA GLU A 40 1.50 0.45 -0.10
C GLU A 40 2.19 -0.39 -1.17
N HIS A 41 3.21 -1.15 -0.77
CA HIS A 41 3.91 -2.05 -1.68
C HIS A 41 3.07 -3.30 -1.98
N THR A 42 3.00 -3.70 -3.24
CA THR A 42 2.27 -4.91 -3.64
C THR A 42 2.82 -6.17 -2.97
N HIS A 43 4.12 -6.22 -2.64
CA HIS A 43 4.71 -7.37 -1.96
C HIS A 43 4.19 -7.59 -0.53
N GLN A 44 3.46 -6.64 0.04
CA GLN A 44 2.85 -6.78 1.36
C GLN A 44 1.55 -7.59 1.35
N PHE A 45 0.96 -7.80 0.17
CA PHE A 45 -0.36 -8.42 0.03
C PHE A 45 -0.27 -9.83 -0.54
N THR A 46 -0.88 -10.79 0.16
CA THR A 46 -0.87 -12.22 -0.23
C THR A 46 -1.50 -12.47 -1.60
N GLU A 47 -2.39 -11.60 -2.07
CA GLU A 47 -3.00 -11.68 -3.40
C GLU A 47 -1.98 -11.58 -4.53
N PHE A 48 -0.79 -11.02 -4.27
CA PHE A 48 0.29 -10.89 -5.25
C PHE A 48 1.36 -11.99 -5.13
N GLU A 49 1.13 -13.04 -4.33
CA GLU A 49 2.14 -14.09 -4.08
C GLU A 49 2.71 -14.69 -5.36
N LYS A 50 1.86 -15.03 -6.31
CA LYS A 50 2.30 -15.62 -7.60
C LYS A 50 3.06 -14.63 -8.48
N VAL A 51 2.78 -13.35 -8.35
CA VAL A 51 3.53 -12.30 -9.08
C VAL A 51 4.98 -12.28 -8.65
N TYR A 52 5.25 -12.54 -7.37
CA TYR A 52 6.59 -12.50 -6.80
C TYR A 52 7.34 -13.84 -6.83
N GLU A 53 6.76 -14.88 -7.43
CA GLU A 53 7.39 -16.19 -7.53
C GLU A 53 8.80 -16.16 -8.12
N PRO A 54 9.08 -15.43 -9.22
CA PRO A 54 10.45 -15.32 -9.73
C PRO A 54 11.44 -14.72 -8.73
N VAL A 55 11.00 -13.80 -7.89
CA VAL A 55 11.81 -13.18 -6.83
C VAL A 55 12.07 -14.19 -5.70
N LYS A 56 11.02 -14.87 -5.24
CA LYS A 56 11.12 -15.89 -4.19
C LYS A 56 12.03 -17.05 -4.59
N SER A 57 12.03 -17.42 -5.87
CA SER A 57 12.80 -18.53 -6.42
C SER A 57 14.24 -18.16 -6.74
N TYR A 58 14.60 -16.88 -6.64
CA TYR A 58 15.94 -16.40 -7.04
C TYR A 58 17.04 -16.89 -6.08
N ASN A 59 16.84 -16.75 -4.78
CA ASN A 59 17.72 -17.27 -3.72
C ASN A 59 17.01 -17.27 -2.36
N ASP A 60 17.65 -17.86 -1.35
CA ASP A 60 17.08 -17.96 -0.01
C ASP A 60 16.85 -16.61 0.65
N PHE A 61 17.71 -15.64 0.42
CA PHE A 61 17.56 -14.29 0.96
C PHE A 61 16.27 -13.64 0.44
N GLN A 62 16.05 -13.69 -0.88
CA GLN A 62 14.85 -13.13 -1.50
C GLN A 62 13.58 -13.87 -1.08
N HIS A 63 13.66 -15.20 -0.99
CA HIS A 63 12.53 -16.01 -0.50
C HIS A 63 12.11 -15.58 0.90
N ASN A 64 13.05 -15.49 1.82
CA ASN A 64 12.79 -15.10 3.21
C ASN A 64 12.29 -13.66 3.30
N TRP A 65 12.88 -12.75 2.52
CA TRP A 65 12.52 -11.34 2.52
C TRP A 65 11.05 -11.14 2.12
N ILE A 66 10.60 -11.79 1.03
CA ILE A 66 9.20 -11.74 0.58
C ILE A 66 8.28 -12.43 1.60
N THR A 67 8.63 -13.63 2.05
CA THR A 67 7.81 -14.42 2.97
C THR A 67 7.53 -13.67 4.28
N GLU A 68 8.52 -12.99 4.82
CA GLU A 68 8.38 -12.21 6.06
C GLU A 68 7.46 -11.00 5.90
N ARG A 69 7.38 -10.41 4.70
CA ARG A 69 6.65 -9.17 4.44
C ARG A 69 5.27 -9.39 3.84
N MET A 70 5.06 -10.50 3.15
CA MET A 70 3.81 -10.81 2.47
C MET A 70 2.81 -11.47 3.41
N ASN A 71 2.23 -10.70 4.30
CA ASN A 71 1.29 -11.18 5.30
C ASN A 71 0.00 -10.35 5.38
N GLY A 72 -0.17 -9.35 4.52
CA GLY A 72 -1.35 -8.49 4.49
C GLY A 72 -2.40 -8.96 3.50
N SER A 73 -3.60 -8.41 3.64
CA SER A 73 -4.70 -8.59 2.71
C SER A 73 -5.03 -7.26 2.02
N ILE A 74 -5.18 -7.30 0.69
CA ILE A 74 -5.59 -6.11 -0.06
C ILE A 74 -7.01 -5.68 0.33
N ASP A 75 -7.87 -6.62 0.72
CA ASP A 75 -9.23 -6.30 1.16
C ASP A 75 -9.23 -5.46 2.44
N GLU A 76 -8.32 -5.73 3.37
CA GLU A 76 -8.15 -4.90 4.57
C GLU A 76 -7.71 -3.47 4.22
N TYR A 77 -6.84 -3.33 3.24
CA TYR A 77 -6.40 -2.02 2.74
C TYR A 77 -7.58 -1.28 2.10
N ILE A 78 -8.36 -1.96 1.27
CA ILE A 78 -9.54 -1.37 0.61
C ILE A 78 -10.60 -0.94 1.63
N ASP A 79 -10.85 -1.75 2.64
CA ASP A 79 -11.77 -1.39 3.72
C ASP A 79 -11.29 -0.15 4.49
N PHE A 80 -9.99 -0.07 4.74
CA PHE A 80 -9.38 1.12 5.34
C PHE A 80 -9.57 2.36 4.46
N ILE A 81 -9.31 2.24 3.15
CA ILE A 81 -9.53 3.33 2.19
C ILE A 81 -10.97 3.85 2.26
N LYS A 82 -11.95 2.95 2.29
CA LYS A 82 -13.37 3.32 2.39
C LYS A 82 -13.67 4.08 3.68
N ARG A 83 -13.12 3.62 4.81
CA ARG A 83 -13.29 4.30 6.10
C ARG A 83 -12.69 5.70 6.09
N VAL A 84 -11.51 5.87 5.49
CA VAL A 84 -10.88 7.19 5.36
C VAL A 84 -11.71 8.10 4.46
N LYS A 85 -12.19 7.59 3.32
CA LYS A 85 -13.01 8.37 2.38
C LYS A 85 -14.36 8.78 2.97
N ASP A 86 -14.93 7.97 3.87
CA ASP A 86 -16.17 8.29 4.58
C ASP A 86 -15.96 9.32 5.70
N THR A 87 -14.72 9.52 6.14
CA THR A 87 -14.36 10.51 7.14
C THR A 87 -13.82 11.76 6.43
N ARG A 88 -14.26 12.94 6.83
CA ARG A 88 -13.78 14.19 6.23
C ARG A 88 -12.58 14.70 7.01
N TYR A 89 -11.39 14.54 6.41
CA TYR A 89 -10.16 15.07 6.95
C TYR A 89 -9.80 16.40 6.27
N PRO A 90 -9.12 17.30 6.98
CA PRO A 90 -8.68 18.59 6.41
C PRO A 90 -7.52 18.44 5.41
N VAL A 91 -6.87 17.29 5.39
CA VAL A 91 -5.84 16.93 4.40
C VAL A 91 -6.48 15.99 3.37
N LYS A 92 -6.30 16.29 2.10
CA LYS A 92 -6.78 15.44 1.01
C LYS A 92 -5.89 14.20 0.89
N VAL A 93 -6.49 13.02 0.78
CA VAL A 93 -5.75 11.77 0.68
C VAL A 93 -6.13 11.04 -0.60
N LYS A 94 -5.11 10.66 -1.37
CA LYS A 94 -5.23 9.74 -2.51
C LYS A 94 -4.57 8.42 -2.15
N PHE A 95 -5.14 7.33 -2.62
CA PHE A 95 -4.67 5.98 -2.30
C PHE A 95 -4.24 5.24 -3.56
N GLY A 96 -3.10 4.57 -3.46
CA GLY A 96 -2.56 3.79 -4.56
C GLY A 96 -1.73 2.61 -4.12
N LEU A 97 -1.01 2.03 -5.08
CA LEU A 97 -0.06 0.95 -4.85
C LEU A 97 1.29 1.28 -5.49
N GLU A 98 2.35 0.94 -4.79
CA GLU A 98 3.69 0.88 -5.38
C GLU A 98 3.87 -0.50 -5.99
N VAL A 99 3.86 -0.54 -7.32
CA VAL A 99 3.83 -1.78 -8.10
C VAL A 99 5.25 -2.16 -8.52
N CYS A 100 5.61 -3.42 -8.31
CA CYS A 100 6.86 -3.98 -8.79
C CYS A 100 6.62 -4.69 -10.12
N TYR A 101 7.31 -4.23 -11.18
CA TYR A 101 7.24 -4.87 -12.48
C TYR A 101 8.24 -6.02 -12.56
N ILE A 102 7.71 -7.22 -12.77
CA ILE A 102 8.48 -8.45 -12.98
C ILE A 102 8.07 -8.98 -14.36
N PRO A 103 8.98 -9.00 -15.36
CA PRO A 103 8.61 -9.37 -16.74
C PRO A 103 7.88 -10.71 -16.85
N GLU A 104 8.32 -11.73 -16.11
CA GLU A 104 7.77 -13.08 -16.14
C GLU A 104 6.33 -13.17 -15.66
N THR A 105 5.88 -12.25 -14.85
CA THR A 105 4.54 -12.24 -14.25
C THR A 105 3.75 -10.96 -14.52
N ALA A 106 4.18 -10.19 -15.52
CA ALA A 106 3.56 -8.90 -15.85
C ALA A 106 2.07 -9.02 -16.22
N GLU A 107 1.69 -10.05 -16.97
CA GLU A 107 0.29 -10.29 -17.37
C GLU A 107 -0.56 -10.61 -16.14
N LEU A 108 -0.08 -11.47 -15.24
CA LEU A 108 -0.76 -11.81 -14.00
C LEU A 108 -0.93 -10.58 -13.10
N LEU A 109 0.11 -9.75 -13.02
CA LEU A 109 0.04 -8.48 -12.29
C LEU A 109 -1.09 -7.59 -12.83
N ALA A 110 -1.17 -7.44 -14.14
CA ALA A 110 -2.23 -6.64 -14.78
C ALA A 110 -3.62 -7.20 -14.48
N GLU A 111 -3.79 -8.51 -14.55
CA GLU A 111 -5.07 -9.18 -14.23
C GLU A 111 -5.50 -8.94 -12.79
N ILE A 112 -4.58 -8.97 -11.84
CA ILE A 112 -4.89 -8.71 -10.42
C ILE A 112 -5.26 -7.24 -10.23
N LEU A 113 -4.47 -6.32 -10.80
CA LEU A 113 -4.72 -4.88 -10.67
C LEU A 113 -6.05 -4.45 -11.26
N ASP A 114 -6.50 -5.10 -12.33
CA ASP A 114 -7.79 -4.81 -12.97
C ASP A 114 -9.00 -5.08 -12.06
N LYS A 115 -8.82 -5.84 -10.99
CA LYS A 115 -9.88 -6.14 -10.02
C LYS A 115 -10.13 -5.02 -9.02
N TYR A 116 -9.22 -4.05 -8.94
CA TYR A 116 -9.24 -3.02 -7.90
C TYR A 116 -9.18 -1.62 -8.53
N ASP A 117 -9.83 -0.68 -7.85
CA ASP A 117 -9.90 0.72 -8.29
C ASP A 117 -9.13 1.61 -7.31
N PHE A 118 -7.88 1.92 -7.64
CA PHE A 118 -7.04 2.84 -6.87
C PHE A 118 -6.95 4.19 -7.56
N ASP A 119 -6.73 5.24 -6.78
CA ASP A 119 -6.58 6.59 -7.33
C ASP A 119 -5.35 6.71 -8.23
N PHE A 120 -4.31 5.89 -7.97
CA PHE A 120 -3.08 5.84 -8.79
C PHE A 120 -2.31 4.53 -8.55
N LEU A 121 -1.36 4.25 -9.44
CA LEU A 121 -0.41 3.15 -9.34
C LEU A 121 1.01 3.66 -9.58
#